data_7364b4ee15ebe0dacdc98d1316155e68
#
_entry.id   7364b4ee15ebe0dacdc98d1316155e68
#
_cell.length_a   1.000
_cell.length_b   1.000
_cell.length_c   1.000
_cell.angle_alpha   90.00
_cell.angle_beta   90.00
_cell.angle_gamma   90.00
#
_symmetry.space_group_name_H-M   'P 1'
#
loop_
_entity.id
_entity.type
_entity.pdbx_description
1 polymer ?
#
loop_
_entity_poly.entity_id
_entity_poly.type
_entity_poly.pdbx_seq_one_letter_code
_entity_poly.pdbx_strand_id
1 'polypeptide(L)'
;MAFTLTSTVHLRGGHRIPLLGLGVFQNYDARTSVLQALEAGYRHIDSAQAYRNEEAVGRGVAESGINREDIFVSKKPSVGSYLWGLWQKLTVTCYPWVFDLSLSKQGDR
;
A
#
# COMPACT_ATOMS: atom_id res chain seq x y z
N MET A 1 -9.26 -14.21 -20.95
CA MET A 1 -8.22 -14.15 -19.91
C MET A 1 -8.86 -14.18 -18.54
N ALA A 2 -8.48 -15.10 -17.69
CA ALA A 2 -8.96 -15.13 -16.31
C ALA A 2 -8.01 -14.33 -15.43
N PHE A 3 -8.54 -13.41 -14.64
CA PHE A 3 -7.78 -12.74 -13.59
C PHE A 3 -7.74 -13.62 -12.34
N THR A 4 -6.59 -13.64 -11.69
CA THR A 4 -6.37 -14.36 -10.43
C THR A 4 -5.97 -13.37 -9.32
N LEU A 5 -5.92 -13.83 -8.07
CA LEU A 5 -5.43 -13.04 -6.95
C LEU A 5 -3.99 -12.52 -7.15
N THR A 6 -3.23 -13.22 -7.99
CA THR A 6 -1.83 -12.89 -8.28
C THR A 6 -1.65 -12.08 -9.56
N SER A 7 -2.73 -11.76 -10.28
CA SER A 7 -2.65 -10.93 -11.49
C SER A 7 -2.14 -9.54 -11.15
N THR A 8 -1.18 -9.06 -11.95
CA THR A 8 -0.51 -7.78 -11.74
C THR A 8 -0.49 -6.95 -13.02
N VAL A 9 -0.32 -5.63 -12.87
CA VAL A 9 0.01 -4.72 -13.98
C VAL A 9 1.35 -4.06 -13.72
N HIS A 10 2.05 -3.71 -14.81
CA HIS A 10 3.29 -2.97 -14.73
C HIS A 10 3.04 -1.47 -14.54
N LEU A 11 3.80 -0.90 -13.64
CA LEU A 11 3.85 0.54 -13.43
C LEU A 11 5.05 1.15 -14.18
N ARG A 12 4.99 2.45 -14.45
CA ARG A 12 6.06 3.17 -15.17
C ARG A 12 7.45 3.00 -14.56
N GLY A 13 7.53 2.83 -13.23
CA GLY A 13 8.79 2.63 -12.51
C GLY A 13 9.36 1.22 -12.58
N GLY A 14 8.79 0.32 -13.39
CA GLY A 14 9.21 -1.08 -13.48
C GLY A 14 8.64 -1.99 -12.39
N HIS A 15 7.91 -1.45 -11.42
CA HIS A 15 7.25 -2.23 -10.39
C HIS A 15 5.95 -2.86 -10.91
N ARG A 16 5.53 -3.93 -10.24
CA ARG A 16 4.26 -4.60 -10.53
C ARG A 16 3.31 -4.40 -9.36
N ILE A 17 2.08 -3.99 -9.66
CA ILE A 17 1.02 -3.85 -8.66
C ILE A 17 -0.02 -4.96 -8.85
N PRO A 18 -0.39 -5.72 -7.79
CA PRO A 18 -1.52 -6.64 -7.86
C PRO A 18 -2.82 -5.89 -8.17
N LEU A 19 -3.64 -6.46 -9.04
CA LEU A 19 -4.91 -5.86 -9.45
C LEU A 19 -5.95 -5.84 -8.33
N LEU A 20 -5.92 -6.83 -7.46
CA LEU A 20 -6.84 -6.94 -6.34
C LEU A 20 -6.12 -6.57 -5.05
N GLY A 21 -6.72 -5.67 -4.28
CA GLY A 21 -6.18 -5.20 -3.00
C GLY A 21 -7.24 -5.12 -1.92
N LEU A 22 -6.80 -5.20 -0.66
CA LEU A 22 -7.63 -4.95 0.51
C LEU A 22 -7.63 -3.45 0.82
N GLY A 23 -8.81 -2.81 0.82
CA GLY A 23 -8.99 -1.46 1.34
C GLY A 23 -9.22 -1.48 2.85
N VAL A 24 -8.54 -0.60 3.59
CA VAL A 24 -8.63 -0.53 5.06
C VAL A 24 -9.29 0.75 5.56
N PHE A 25 -10.06 1.43 4.72
CA PHE A 25 -10.83 2.61 5.14
C PHE A 25 -11.85 2.24 6.22
N GLN A 26 -11.89 3.03 7.29
CA GLN A 26 -12.76 2.80 8.46
C GLN A 26 -12.65 1.38 9.06
N ASN A 27 -11.52 0.73 8.89
CA ASN A 27 -11.27 -0.56 9.50
C ASN A 27 -10.61 -0.37 10.86
N TYR A 28 -11.36 -0.64 11.92
CA TYR A 28 -10.90 -0.48 13.30
C TYR A 28 -10.02 -1.64 13.79
N ASP A 29 -10.02 -2.77 13.07
CA ASP A 29 -9.12 -3.90 13.31
C ASP A 29 -8.36 -4.25 12.02
N ALA A 30 -7.64 -3.28 11.51
CA ALA A 30 -6.89 -3.42 10.28
C ALA A 30 -5.80 -4.51 10.36
N ARG A 31 -5.21 -4.72 11.55
CA ARG A 31 -4.22 -5.77 11.76
C ARG A 31 -4.78 -7.15 11.42
N THR A 32 -5.91 -7.51 12.01
CA THR A 32 -6.55 -8.81 11.77
C THR A 32 -7.02 -8.95 10.31
N SER A 33 -7.61 -7.89 9.76
CA SER A 33 -8.07 -7.89 8.36
C SER A 33 -6.93 -8.08 7.37
N VAL A 34 -5.79 -7.43 7.62
CA VAL A 34 -4.58 -7.59 6.79
C VAL A 34 -4.04 -9.01 6.87
N LEU A 35 -3.95 -9.57 8.08
CA LEU A 35 -3.49 -10.96 8.27
C LEU A 35 -4.38 -11.95 7.51
N GLN A 36 -5.71 -11.81 7.64
CA GLN A 36 -6.67 -12.68 6.95
C GLN A 36 -6.58 -12.54 5.43
N ALA A 37 -6.45 -11.30 4.92
CA ALA A 37 -6.32 -11.06 3.49
C ALA A 37 -5.03 -11.67 2.92
N LEU A 38 -3.92 -11.49 3.61
CA LEU A 38 -2.63 -12.07 3.19
C LEU A 38 -2.67 -13.60 3.23
N GLU A 39 -3.29 -14.19 4.23
CA GLU A 39 -3.52 -15.63 4.32
C GLU A 39 -4.40 -16.13 3.17
N ALA A 40 -5.42 -15.37 2.78
CA ALA A 40 -6.30 -15.69 1.66
C ALA A 40 -5.62 -15.55 0.27
N GLY A 41 -4.43 -14.99 0.20
CA GLY A 41 -3.66 -14.83 -1.04
C GLY A 41 -3.58 -13.41 -1.57
N TYR A 42 -4.15 -12.41 -0.89
CA TYR A 42 -3.99 -11.01 -1.25
C TYR A 42 -2.53 -10.59 -1.09
N ARG A 43 -2.07 -9.72 -1.98
CA ARG A 43 -0.70 -9.17 -1.95
C ARG A 43 -0.67 -7.65 -2.11
N HIS A 44 -1.83 -7.00 -2.06
CA HIS A 44 -1.96 -5.55 -2.13
C HIS A 44 -2.86 -5.06 -1.01
N ILE A 45 -2.37 -4.13 -0.22
CA ILE A 45 -3.10 -3.44 0.86
C ILE A 45 -3.15 -1.95 0.50
N ASP A 46 -4.36 -1.40 0.43
CA ASP A 46 -4.58 0.02 0.15
C ASP A 46 -4.94 0.78 1.42
N SER A 47 -4.07 1.69 1.82
CA SER A 47 -4.22 2.51 3.01
C SER A 47 -4.12 4.01 2.69
N ALA A 48 -4.32 4.85 3.68
CA ALA A 48 -4.10 6.29 3.61
C ALA A 48 -3.72 6.84 4.99
N GLN A 49 -2.98 7.93 4.99
CA GLN A 49 -2.60 8.62 6.22
C GLN A 49 -3.83 9.08 7.02
N ALA A 50 -4.89 9.50 6.32
CA ALA A 50 -6.14 9.93 6.94
C ALA A 50 -6.90 8.82 7.67
N TYR A 51 -6.62 7.54 7.39
CA TYR A 51 -7.31 6.42 8.02
C TYR A 51 -6.84 6.16 9.45
N ARG A 52 -5.68 6.68 9.84
CA ARG A 52 -5.09 6.55 11.19
C ARG A 52 -4.92 5.11 11.68
N ASN A 53 -4.82 4.17 10.76
CA ASN A 53 -4.64 2.74 11.05
C ASN A 53 -3.36 2.16 10.44
N GLU A 54 -2.43 3.00 10.03
CA GLU A 54 -1.19 2.59 9.36
C GLU A 54 -0.32 1.67 10.23
N GLU A 55 -0.28 1.94 11.53
CA GLU A 55 0.45 1.11 12.48
C GLU A 55 -0.14 -0.31 12.54
N ALA A 56 -1.46 -0.42 12.59
CA ALA A 56 -2.14 -1.70 12.58
C ALA A 56 -1.91 -2.47 11.26
N VAL A 57 -1.93 -1.77 10.13
CA VAL A 57 -1.58 -2.34 8.82
C VAL A 57 -0.14 -2.84 8.83
N GLY A 58 0.80 -2.03 9.31
CA GLY A 58 2.21 -2.42 9.41
C GLY A 58 2.44 -3.64 10.29
N ARG A 59 1.75 -3.74 11.41
CA ARG A 59 1.79 -4.92 12.28
C ARG A 59 1.27 -6.16 11.58
N GLY A 60 0.13 -6.07 10.90
CA GLY A 60 -0.42 -7.17 10.13
C GLY A 60 0.53 -7.67 9.06
N VAL A 61 1.16 -6.77 8.33
CA VAL A 61 2.17 -7.12 7.32
C VAL A 61 3.38 -7.81 7.96
N ALA A 62 3.92 -7.27 9.04
CA ALA A 62 5.08 -7.84 9.74
C ALA A 62 4.80 -9.23 10.32
N GLU A 63 3.62 -9.43 10.89
CA GLU A 63 3.22 -10.70 11.53
C GLU A 63 2.80 -11.76 10.53
N SER A 64 2.55 -11.42 9.27
CA SER A 64 2.12 -12.36 8.23
C SER A 64 3.15 -13.43 7.89
N GLY A 65 4.43 -13.18 8.17
CA GLY A 65 5.52 -14.05 7.78
C GLY A 65 5.85 -14.05 6.28
N ILE A 66 5.15 -13.26 5.48
CA ILE A 66 5.41 -13.09 4.05
C ILE A 66 6.52 -12.06 3.86
N ASN A 67 7.42 -12.32 2.90
CA ASN A 67 8.46 -11.37 2.56
C ASN A 67 7.86 -10.00 2.21
N ARG A 68 8.42 -8.94 2.78
CA ARG A 68 7.90 -7.58 2.56
C ARG A 68 7.87 -7.18 1.08
N GLU A 69 8.83 -7.68 0.30
CA GLU A 69 8.95 -7.45 -1.13
C GLU A 69 7.79 -8.04 -1.94
N ASP A 70 7.13 -9.06 -1.41
CA ASP A 70 5.99 -9.73 -2.05
C ASP A 70 4.66 -9.05 -1.75
N ILE A 71 4.64 -8.05 -0.87
CA ILE A 71 3.46 -7.31 -0.47
C ILE A 71 3.54 -5.88 -0.98
N PHE A 72 2.53 -5.47 -1.75
CA PHE A 72 2.39 -4.10 -2.22
C PHE A 72 1.49 -3.31 -1.26
N VAL A 73 2.00 -2.24 -0.68
CA VAL A 73 1.21 -1.34 0.17
C VAL A 73 1.12 0.01 -0.51
N SER A 74 -0.09 0.40 -0.91
CA SER A 74 -0.35 1.74 -1.40
C SER A 74 -0.82 2.65 -0.26
N LYS A 75 -0.38 3.89 -0.29
CA LYS A 75 -0.70 4.89 0.72
C LYS A 75 -1.05 6.21 0.06
N LYS A 76 -2.16 6.79 0.46
CA LYS A 76 -2.56 8.14 0.05
C LYS A 76 -2.13 9.15 1.10
N PRO A 77 -1.46 10.25 0.71
CA PRO A 77 -1.10 11.32 1.64
C PRO A 77 -2.33 12.08 2.15
N SER A 78 -2.20 12.78 3.28
CA SER A 78 -3.25 13.65 3.80
C SER A 78 -3.49 14.87 2.91
N VAL A 79 -4.61 15.58 3.14
CA VAL A 79 -4.99 16.78 2.35
C VAL A 79 -3.88 17.83 2.31
N GLY A 80 -3.17 18.06 3.43
CA GLY A 80 -2.01 18.96 3.46
C GLY A 80 -0.88 18.52 2.55
N SER A 81 -0.65 17.22 2.46
CA SER A 81 0.33 16.63 1.53
C SER A 81 -0.15 16.67 0.08
N TYR A 82 -1.46 16.74 -0.17
CA TYR A 82 -2.01 16.95 -1.52
C TYR A 82 -1.68 18.33 -2.06
N LEU A 83 -1.78 19.39 -1.26
CA LEU A 83 -1.40 20.74 -1.67
C LEU A 83 0.09 20.83 -2.00
N TRP A 84 0.93 20.21 -1.17
CA TRP A 84 2.36 20.08 -1.44
C TRP A 84 2.60 19.28 -2.72
N GLY A 85 1.87 18.18 -2.90
CA GLY A 85 1.91 17.35 -4.09
C GLY A 85 1.46 18.08 -5.36
N LEU A 86 0.44 18.92 -5.28
CA LEU A 86 0.00 19.75 -6.40
C LEU A 86 1.08 20.76 -6.80
N TRP A 87 1.74 21.36 -5.83
CA TRP A 87 2.84 22.29 -6.08
C TRP A 87 4.02 21.59 -6.77
N GLN A 88 4.36 20.38 -6.34
CA GLN A 88 5.39 19.57 -7.00
C GLN A 88 4.97 19.12 -8.41
N LYS A 89 3.68 18.87 -8.67
CA LYS A 89 3.17 18.53 -10.00
C LYS A 89 3.35 19.66 -11.02
N LEU A 90 3.32 20.90 -10.55
CA LEU A 90 3.56 22.08 -11.39
C LEU A 90 5.05 22.22 -11.74
N THR A 91 5.94 21.56 -10.99
CA THR A 91 7.38 21.72 -11.15
C THR A 91 8.09 20.46 -11.68
N VAL A 92 7.50 19.27 -11.54
CA VAL A 92 8.13 18.00 -11.95
C VAL A 92 7.10 17.04 -12.53
N THR A 93 7.33 16.63 -13.77
CA THR A 93 6.41 15.78 -14.56
C THR A 93 6.35 14.31 -14.17
N CYS A 94 7.07 13.87 -13.16
CA CYS A 94 7.06 12.47 -12.69
C CYS A 94 6.82 12.39 -11.20
N TYR A 95 5.74 11.72 -10.83
CA TYR A 95 5.35 11.53 -9.44
C TYR A 95 5.55 10.09 -8.99
N PRO A 96 6.56 9.79 -8.16
CA PRO A 96 6.72 8.46 -7.56
C PRO A 96 5.96 8.29 -6.23
N TRP A 97 5.05 9.19 -5.89
CA TRP A 97 4.43 9.26 -4.56
C TRP A 97 3.36 8.21 -4.26
N VAL A 98 2.86 7.54 -5.27
CA VAL A 98 1.95 6.39 -5.08
C VAL A 98 2.69 5.22 -4.41
N PHE A 99 4.02 5.26 -4.43
CA PHE A 99 4.86 4.17 -3.99
C PHE A 99 5.96 4.69 -3.08
N ASP A 100 5.60 5.02 -1.85
CA ASP A 100 6.61 5.33 -0.86
C ASP A 100 7.29 4.03 -0.40
N LEU A 101 8.31 3.65 -1.14
CA LEU A 101 9.17 2.53 -0.78
C LEU A 101 9.91 2.76 0.54
N SER A 102 9.93 4.00 1.05
CA SER A 102 10.54 4.31 2.35
C SER A 102 9.74 3.69 3.50
N LEU A 103 8.43 3.53 3.33
CA LEU A 103 7.59 2.84 4.30
C LEU A 103 7.91 1.35 4.42
N SER A 104 8.50 0.77 3.38
CA SER A 104 8.96 -0.62 3.43
C SER A 104 10.07 -0.81 4.45
N LYS A 105 10.84 0.24 4.74
CA LYS A 105 11.94 0.21 5.73
C LYS A 105 11.48 0.56 7.14
N GLN A 106 10.34 1.24 7.30
CA GLN A 106 9.81 1.58 8.63
C GLN A 106 8.97 0.46 9.26
N GLY A 107 8.49 -0.50 8.47
CA GLY A 107 7.79 -1.68 8.97
C GLY A 107 8.68 -2.72 9.65
N ASP A 108 9.99 -2.58 9.53
CA ASP A 108 10.98 -3.48 10.13
C ASP A 108 11.46 -3.03 11.53
N ARG A 109 10.74 -2.11 12.15
CA ARG A 109 11.06 -1.67 13.52
C ARG A 109 10.03 -2.12 14.52
#